data_4974aadbdb6e6e7f7c3342ab78a1c9b0
#
_entry.id   4974aadbdb6e6e7f7c3342ab78a1c9b0
#
_cell.length_a   1.000
_cell.length_b   1.000
_cell.length_c   1.000
_cell.angle_alpha   90.00
_cell.angle_beta   90.00
_cell.angle_gamma   90.00
#
_symmetry.space_group_name_H-M   'P 1'
#
loop_
_entity.id
_entity.type
_entity.pdbx_description
1 polymer ?
#
loop_
_entity_poly.entity_id
_entity_poly.type
_entity_poly.pdbx_seq_one_letter_code
_entity_poly.pdbx_strand_id
1 'polypeptide(L)'
;MGAEATAVKETYKKVKTILVSQPKPERSPYYELEKKYRLTIDWRPFIQVEPVSTKEFRKYKIRPDEYSAIIFTSKNSVDHFFRICKDMRIEMPPLETRYFCMTETIANYLQKFIEYRKRKVFVGKRSIEDLKPMLMKHRNKEKFLLPCSNMGSMEVANFLEEKNFDWQHAMMYRTVSSDLSDLSDVTYDILVFFSPLGIKSLFENFPDFKQNETRLAVFGNKTAQAVEERGLTINIKAPTPETPSMTMALENYIKRANKK
;
A
#
# COMPACT_ATOMS: atom_id res chain seq x y z
N MET A 1 3.10 -24.02 -33.69
CA MET A 1 1.62 -23.91 -33.72
C MET A 1 1.23 -23.07 -32.52
N GLY A 2 0.89 -21.78 -32.77
CA GLY A 2 0.50 -20.84 -31.72
C GLY A 2 -0.92 -21.15 -31.27
N ALA A 3 -1.10 -21.32 -29.97
CA ALA A 3 -2.42 -21.34 -29.37
C ALA A 3 -2.98 -19.91 -29.39
N GLU A 4 -3.91 -19.65 -30.28
CA GLU A 4 -4.76 -18.46 -30.21
C GLU A 4 -5.58 -18.56 -28.91
N ALA A 5 -5.28 -17.65 -27.98
CA ALA A 5 -6.12 -17.44 -26.82
C ALA A 5 -7.48 -16.94 -27.32
N THR A 6 -8.47 -17.79 -27.31
CA THR A 6 -9.87 -17.45 -27.58
C THR A 6 -10.29 -16.36 -26.58
N ALA A 7 -10.39 -15.14 -27.06
CA ALA A 7 -10.92 -14.03 -26.28
C ALA A 7 -12.38 -14.37 -25.91
N VAL A 8 -12.60 -14.73 -24.65
CA VAL A 8 -13.94 -14.92 -24.10
C VAL A 8 -14.69 -13.61 -24.30
N LYS A 9 -15.75 -13.62 -25.12
CA LYS A 9 -16.57 -12.44 -25.42
C LYS A 9 -17.25 -12.02 -24.12
N GLU A 10 -16.75 -10.95 -23.50
CA GLU A 10 -17.26 -10.47 -22.21
C GLU A 10 -18.71 -10.06 -22.35
N THR A 11 -19.60 -10.71 -21.61
CA THR A 11 -21.03 -10.38 -21.57
C THR A 11 -21.21 -9.26 -20.55
N TYR A 12 -21.37 -8.03 -21.03
CA TYR A 12 -21.61 -6.86 -20.18
C TYR A 12 -22.94 -6.96 -19.46
N LYS A 13 -22.91 -7.13 -18.13
CA LYS A 13 -24.10 -7.12 -17.27
C LYS A 13 -24.20 -5.77 -16.56
N LYS A 14 -25.45 -5.34 -16.32
CA LYS A 14 -25.73 -4.08 -15.63
C LYS A 14 -24.99 -3.99 -14.30
N VAL A 15 -24.40 -2.83 -14.02
CA VAL A 15 -23.73 -2.51 -12.77
C VAL A 15 -24.63 -1.62 -11.91
N LYS A 16 -24.81 -1.98 -10.65
CA LYS A 16 -25.54 -1.23 -9.62
C LYS A 16 -24.72 -1.03 -8.36
N THR A 17 -23.92 -2.04 -7.98
CA THR A 17 -23.20 -2.07 -6.71
C THR A 17 -21.71 -2.25 -6.93
N ILE A 18 -20.90 -1.47 -6.22
CA ILE A 18 -19.44 -1.52 -6.28
C ILE A 18 -18.89 -1.54 -4.85
N LEU A 19 -17.99 -2.46 -4.54
CA LEU A 19 -17.23 -2.44 -3.30
C LEU A 19 -15.79 -2.02 -3.58
N VAL A 20 -15.34 -0.98 -2.90
CA VAL A 20 -13.98 -0.47 -2.98
C VAL A 20 -13.19 -0.93 -1.77
N SER A 21 -12.11 -1.69 -1.97
CA SER A 21 -11.30 -2.30 -0.92
C SER A 21 -10.39 -1.31 -0.16
N GLN A 22 -10.86 -0.08 0.06
CA GLN A 22 -10.16 1.01 0.74
C GLN A 22 -11.08 1.70 1.77
N PRO A 23 -10.50 2.44 2.74
CA PRO A 23 -11.28 3.32 3.60
C PRO A 23 -12.06 4.37 2.80
N LYS A 24 -13.26 4.72 3.27
CA LYS A 24 -14.07 5.76 2.66
C LYS A 24 -13.37 7.12 2.78
N PRO A 25 -13.02 7.79 1.68
CA PRO A 25 -12.38 9.11 1.72
C PRO A 25 -13.43 10.20 1.95
N GLU A 26 -13.03 11.33 2.54
CA GLU A 26 -13.92 12.49 2.70
C GLU A 26 -14.32 13.12 1.35
N ARG A 27 -13.39 13.11 0.39
CA ARG A 27 -13.61 13.62 -0.98
C ARG A 27 -13.11 12.60 -1.99
N SER A 28 -13.91 12.30 -2.99
CA SER A 28 -13.56 11.31 -4.00
C SER A 28 -14.31 11.52 -5.31
N PRO A 29 -13.66 11.34 -6.47
CA PRO A 29 -14.32 11.29 -7.76
C PRO A 29 -15.31 10.13 -7.91
N TYR A 30 -15.28 9.13 -7.04
CA TYR A 30 -16.26 8.05 -7.00
C TYR A 30 -17.66 8.54 -6.64
N TYR A 31 -17.79 9.61 -5.85
CA TYR A 31 -19.10 10.19 -5.50
C TYR A 31 -19.82 10.79 -6.71
N GLU A 32 -19.06 11.36 -7.64
CA GLU A 32 -19.63 11.82 -8.91
C GLU A 32 -20.07 10.63 -9.78
N LEU A 33 -19.29 9.56 -9.81
CA LEU A 33 -19.64 8.33 -10.53
C LEU A 33 -20.90 7.69 -9.96
N GLU A 34 -21.01 7.59 -8.63
CA GLU A 34 -22.18 7.09 -7.91
C GLU A 34 -23.44 7.86 -8.29
N LYS A 35 -23.40 9.19 -8.20
CA LYS A 35 -24.51 10.08 -8.54
C LYS A 35 -24.88 10.00 -10.01
N LYS A 36 -23.90 10.03 -10.92
CA LYS A 36 -24.10 10.06 -12.37
C LYS A 36 -24.79 8.81 -12.91
N TYR A 37 -24.39 7.65 -12.38
CA TYR A 37 -24.89 6.34 -12.86
C TYR A 37 -25.90 5.69 -11.92
N ARG A 38 -26.29 6.36 -10.83
CA ARG A 38 -27.20 5.85 -9.79
C ARG A 38 -26.74 4.50 -9.25
N LEU A 39 -25.45 4.46 -8.82
CA LEU A 39 -24.81 3.30 -8.24
C LEU A 39 -24.83 3.40 -6.72
N THR A 40 -24.64 2.26 -6.06
CA THR A 40 -24.23 2.19 -4.66
C THR A 40 -22.76 1.84 -4.61
N ILE A 41 -21.96 2.69 -4.00
CA ILE A 41 -20.50 2.47 -3.85
C ILE A 41 -20.17 2.35 -2.38
N ASP A 42 -19.89 1.12 -1.95
CA ASP A 42 -19.49 0.81 -0.59
C ASP A 42 -17.97 0.79 -0.46
N TRP A 43 -17.51 1.15 0.74
CA TRP A 43 -16.09 1.24 1.06
C TRP A 43 -15.82 0.34 2.25
N ARG A 44 -14.93 -0.62 2.04
CA ARG A 44 -14.51 -1.52 3.10
C ARG A 44 -13.01 -1.78 3.01
N PRO A 45 -12.19 -1.34 3.98
CA PRO A 45 -10.78 -1.68 3.99
C PRO A 45 -10.60 -3.19 4.10
N PHE A 46 -9.93 -3.80 3.15
CA PHE A 46 -9.60 -5.24 3.17
C PHE A 46 -8.34 -5.53 3.96
N ILE A 47 -7.56 -4.49 4.23
CA ILE A 47 -6.35 -4.55 5.03
C ILE A 47 -6.37 -3.44 6.07
N GLN A 48 -5.77 -3.72 7.21
CA GLN A 48 -5.57 -2.74 8.29
C GLN A 48 -4.13 -2.74 8.78
N VAL A 49 -3.75 -1.65 9.41
CA VAL A 49 -2.42 -1.50 10.01
C VAL A 49 -2.54 -1.64 11.52
N GLU A 50 -1.85 -2.62 12.08
CA GLU A 50 -1.79 -2.88 13.50
C GLU A 50 -0.43 -2.49 14.06
N PRO A 51 -0.38 -1.75 15.17
CA PRO A 51 0.88 -1.42 15.83
C PRO A 51 1.50 -2.66 16.48
N VAL A 52 2.81 -2.86 16.33
CA VAL A 52 3.56 -3.75 17.21
C VAL A 52 3.59 -3.13 18.60
N SER A 53 3.22 -3.91 19.63
CA SER A 53 3.24 -3.41 21.01
C SER A 53 4.67 -3.12 21.47
N THR A 54 4.83 -2.15 22.38
CA THR A 54 6.14 -1.82 22.92
C THR A 54 6.77 -2.99 23.68
N LYS A 55 5.93 -3.82 24.33
CA LYS A 55 6.37 -5.07 25.00
C LYS A 55 6.98 -6.05 24.00
N GLU A 56 6.36 -6.18 22.82
CA GLU A 56 6.86 -7.04 21.75
C GLU A 56 8.12 -6.43 21.12
N PHE A 57 8.11 -5.13 20.80
CA PHE A 57 9.23 -4.44 20.21
C PHE A 57 10.52 -4.55 21.04
N ARG A 58 10.40 -4.48 22.39
CA ARG A 58 11.54 -4.68 23.30
C ARG A 58 12.23 -6.03 23.15
N LYS A 59 11.51 -7.07 22.70
CA LYS A 59 12.09 -8.39 22.43
C LYS A 59 13.09 -8.38 21.28
N TYR A 60 12.97 -7.43 20.35
CA TYR A 60 13.91 -7.27 19.23
C TYR A 60 15.24 -6.68 19.68
N LYS A 61 15.35 -6.16 20.90
CA LYS A 61 16.56 -5.53 21.48
C LYS A 61 17.08 -4.37 20.60
N ILE A 62 16.20 -3.66 19.96
CA ILE A 62 16.50 -2.49 19.12
C ILE A 62 16.21 -1.23 19.94
N ARG A 63 17.18 -0.35 20.03
CA ARG A 63 17.03 0.99 20.62
C ARG A 63 17.14 2.05 19.50
N PRO A 64 16.06 2.75 19.17
CA PRO A 64 16.04 3.76 18.10
C PRO A 64 17.09 4.87 18.24
N ASP A 65 17.46 5.24 19.46
CA ASP A 65 18.45 6.26 19.78
C ASP A 65 19.91 5.83 19.52
N GLU A 66 20.17 4.56 19.26
CA GLU A 66 21.49 4.05 18.87
C GLU A 66 21.78 4.18 17.36
N TYR A 67 20.80 4.69 16.58
CA TYR A 67 20.93 4.83 15.13
C TYR A 67 21.01 6.30 14.75
N SER A 68 22.00 6.62 13.93
CA SER A 68 22.25 8.00 13.49
C SER A 68 21.52 8.36 12.20
N ALA A 69 20.94 7.35 11.50
CA ALA A 69 20.17 7.54 10.27
C ALA A 69 18.90 6.67 10.24
N ILE A 70 17.78 7.27 9.89
CA ILE A 70 16.48 6.59 9.81
C ILE A 70 15.95 6.66 8.37
N ILE A 71 15.53 5.51 7.83
CA ILE A 71 14.98 5.42 6.47
C ILE A 71 13.47 5.24 6.53
N PHE A 72 12.72 6.22 6.05
CA PHE A 72 11.26 6.18 6.00
C PHE A 72 10.73 5.90 4.60
N THR A 73 9.98 4.80 4.46
CA THR A 73 9.40 4.35 3.20
C THR A 73 7.90 4.63 3.09
N SER A 74 7.25 5.01 4.20
CA SER A 74 5.81 5.32 4.26
C SER A 74 5.49 6.28 5.42
N LYS A 75 4.30 6.88 5.40
CA LYS A 75 3.81 7.65 6.56
C LYS A 75 3.63 6.77 7.79
N ASN A 76 3.16 5.53 7.61
CA ASN A 76 3.03 4.58 8.71
C ASN A 76 4.37 4.28 9.39
N SER A 77 5.47 4.20 8.61
CA SER A 77 6.79 4.00 9.20
C SER A 77 7.22 5.19 10.07
N VAL A 78 6.83 6.42 9.71
CA VAL A 78 7.06 7.62 10.52
C VAL A 78 6.23 7.55 11.81
N ASP A 79 4.91 7.35 11.69
CA ASP A 79 4.01 7.32 12.84
C ASP A 79 4.43 6.27 13.88
N HIS A 80 4.67 5.05 13.41
CA HIS A 80 5.02 3.95 14.30
C HIS A 80 6.43 4.07 14.90
N PHE A 81 7.37 4.69 14.19
CA PHE A 81 8.69 5.00 14.73
C PHE A 81 8.58 5.96 15.92
N PHE A 82 7.93 7.11 15.74
CA PHE A 82 7.80 8.08 16.82
C PHE A 82 6.89 7.59 17.95
N ARG A 83 5.88 6.77 17.65
CA ARG A 83 5.08 6.08 18.69
C ARG A 83 5.97 5.19 19.55
N ILE A 84 6.79 4.32 18.95
CA ILE A 84 7.70 3.43 19.70
C ILE A 84 8.70 4.24 20.54
N CYS A 85 9.29 5.31 19.98
CA CYS A 85 10.20 6.18 20.72
C CYS A 85 9.51 6.78 21.94
N LYS A 86 8.30 7.32 21.77
CA LYS A 86 7.50 7.88 22.86
C LYS A 86 7.18 6.81 23.94
N ASP A 87 6.70 5.64 23.54
CA ASP A 87 6.33 4.55 24.44
C ASP A 87 7.54 3.98 25.20
N MET A 88 8.72 4.03 24.58
CA MET A 88 9.98 3.63 25.21
C MET A 88 10.63 4.75 26.03
N ARG A 89 10.04 5.96 26.06
CA ARG A 89 10.59 7.16 26.69
C ARG A 89 11.96 7.55 26.15
N ILE A 90 12.14 7.40 24.85
CA ILE A 90 13.34 7.80 24.12
C ILE A 90 13.10 9.21 23.58
N GLU A 91 13.94 10.14 24.00
CA GLU A 91 13.91 11.50 23.45
C GLU A 91 14.45 11.47 22.01
N MET A 92 13.56 11.71 21.08
CA MET A 92 13.86 11.76 19.65
C MET A 92 13.37 13.10 19.05
N PRO A 93 14.10 13.61 18.10
CA PRO A 93 15.36 13.09 17.53
C PRO A 93 16.58 13.62 18.29
N PRO A 94 17.65 12.87 18.45
CA PRO A 94 18.97 13.44 18.71
C PRO A 94 19.29 14.47 17.63
N LEU A 95 19.94 15.57 18.02
CA LEU A 95 20.25 16.71 17.13
C LEU A 95 20.98 16.31 15.85
N GLU A 96 21.69 15.18 15.89
CA GLU A 96 22.52 14.70 14.78
C GLU A 96 21.86 13.67 13.85
N THR A 97 20.65 13.19 14.20
CA THR A 97 19.94 12.19 13.40
C THR A 97 19.65 12.67 11.97
N ARG A 98 19.93 11.81 10.99
CA ARG A 98 19.62 12.03 9.58
C ARG A 98 18.40 11.20 9.17
N TYR A 99 17.61 11.75 8.27
CA TYR A 99 16.39 11.11 7.79
C TYR A 99 16.45 10.95 6.28
N PHE A 100 16.18 9.74 5.81
CA PHE A 100 16.10 9.41 4.40
C PHE A 100 14.64 9.06 4.08
N CYS A 101 13.97 9.94 3.34
CA CYS A 101 12.54 9.78 3.01
C CYS A 101 12.39 9.34 1.56
N MET A 102 11.66 8.25 1.33
CA MET A 102 11.44 7.69 -0.02
C MET A 102 10.82 8.72 -0.98
N THR A 103 9.96 9.61 -0.48
CA THR A 103 9.26 10.63 -1.27
C THR A 103 9.14 11.94 -0.51
N GLU A 104 8.89 13.02 -1.26
CA GLU A 104 8.63 14.35 -0.68
C GLU A 104 7.40 14.35 0.25
N THR A 105 6.38 13.57 -0.09
CA THR A 105 5.17 13.42 0.75
C THR A 105 5.51 12.89 2.14
N ILE A 106 6.47 11.95 2.25
CA ILE A 106 6.94 11.41 3.54
C ILE A 106 7.77 12.45 4.28
N ALA A 107 8.66 13.17 3.57
CA ALA A 107 9.47 14.23 4.17
C ALA A 107 8.62 15.37 4.72
N ASN A 108 7.59 15.79 4.01
CA ASN A 108 6.63 16.78 4.47
C ASN A 108 5.83 16.28 5.68
N TYR A 109 5.47 15.00 5.70
CA TYR A 109 4.78 14.38 6.83
C TYR A 109 5.67 14.32 8.09
N LEU A 110 6.95 14.03 7.91
CA LEU A 110 7.95 13.96 8.99
C LEU A 110 8.05 15.28 9.79
N GLN A 111 7.76 16.43 9.18
CA GLN A 111 7.76 17.74 9.84
C GLN A 111 6.78 17.85 11.00
N LYS A 112 5.82 16.94 11.12
CA LYS A 112 4.92 16.88 12.29
C LYS A 112 5.64 16.42 13.57
N PHE A 113 6.80 15.78 13.42
CA PHE A 113 7.51 15.11 14.50
C PHE A 113 8.87 15.72 14.81
N ILE A 114 9.46 16.44 13.83
CA ILE A 114 10.81 17.02 13.96
C ILE A 114 10.84 18.46 13.46
N GLU A 115 11.80 19.23 13.96
CA GLU A 115 12.20 20.47 13.32
C GLU A 115 12.92 20.17 12.00
N TYR A 116 12.36 20.62 10.89
CA TYR A 116 12.91 20.32 9.57
C TYR A 116 14.23 21.06 9.33
N ARG A 117 15.30 20.31 9.10
CA ARG A 117 16.62 20.85 8.74
C ARG A 117 17.05 20.25 7.40
N LYS A 118 17.06 21.08 6.37
CA LYS A 118 17.37 20.67 4.98
C LYS A 118 18.65 19.83 4.85
N ARG A 119 19.68 20.08 5.66
CA ARG A 119 20.95 19.33 5.66
C ARG A 119 20.85 17.93 6.27
N LYS A 120 19.74 17.60 6.95
CA LYS A 120 19.53 16.33 7.66
C LYS A 120 18.41 15.48 7.07
N VAL A 121 17.62 16.02 6.15
CA VAL A 121 16.51 15.30 5.51
C VAL A 121 16.83 15.14 4.03
N PHE A 122 17.03 13.89 3.63
CA PHE A 122 17.33 13.47 2.26
C PHE A 122 16.07 12.88 1.63
N VAL A 123 15.72 13.34 0.44
CA VAL A 123 14.40 13.06 -0.14
C VAL A 123 14.56 12.45 -1.53
N GLY A 124 13.99 11.26 -1.72
CA GLY A 124 13.82 10.64 -3.04
C GLY A 124 12.58 11.21 -3.75
N LYS A 125 12.43 10.88 -5.02
CA LYS A 125 11.27 11.32 -5.84
C LYS A 125 10.15 10.26 -5.82
N ARG A 126 10.47 9.01 -6.13
CA ARG A 126 9.49 7.92 -6.29
C ARG A 126 9.96 6.55 -5.83
N SER A 127 11.26 6.28 -5.86
CA SER A 127 11.81 4.95 -5.64
C SER A 127 13.11 4.98 -4.83
N ILE A 128 13.59 3.79 -4.45
CA ILE A 128 14.89 3.65 -3.78
C ILE A 128 16.03 4.16 -4.66
N GLU A 129 15.91 4.07 -6.00
CA GLU A 129 16.94 4.51 -6.94
C GLU A 129 17.32 5.98 -6.73
N ASP A 130 16.34 6.81 -6.40
CA ASP A 130 16.57 8.23 -6.10
C ASP A 130 17.35 8.43 -4.79
N LEU A 131 17.18 7.53 -3.81
CA LEU A 131 17.87 7.60 -2.52
C LEU A 131 19.25 6.95 -2.53
N LYS A 132 19.52 5.96 -3.39
CA LYS A 132 20.78 5.22 -3.45
C LYS A 132 22.03 6.12 -3.44
N PRO A 133 22.13 7.19 -4.27
CA PRO A 133 23.32 8.06 -4.25
C PRO A 133 23.52 8.79 -2.92
N MET A 134 22.41 9.15 -2.24
CA MET A 134 22.44 9.84 -0.96
C MET A 134 22.83 8.87 0.16
N LEU A 135 22.24 7.67 0.18
CA LEU A 135 22.58 6.61 1.13
C LEU A 135 24.06 6.22 1.01
N MET A 136 24.57 6.03 -0.21
CA MET A 136 25.98 5.67 -0.45
C MET A 136 26.97 6.69 0.12
N LYS A 137 26.66 7.99 0.07
CA LYS A 137 27.51 9.05 0.67
C LYS A 137 27.61 8.95 2.20
N HIS A 138 26.66 8.28 2.84
CA HIS A 138 26.55 8.15 4.28
C HIS A 138 26.86 6.74 4.79
N ARG A 139 27.06 5.75 3.91
CA ARG A 139 27.22 4.33 4.22
C ARG A 139 28.20 4.04 5.37
N ASN A 140 29.40 4.61 5.31
CA ASN A 140 30.46 4.32 6.30
C ASN A 140 30.46 5.32 7.48
N LYS A 141 29.45 6.19 7.57
CA LYS A 141 29.38 7.26 8.57
C LYS A 141 28.21 7.12 9.52
N GLU A 142 27.18 6.38 9.10
CA GLU A 142 25.91 6.29 9.80
C GLU A 142 25.57 4.84 10.07
N LYS A 143 24.88 4.62 11.19
CA LYS A 143 24.17 3.38 11.51
C LYS A 143 22.69 3.58 11.21
N PHE A 144 22.16 2.76 10.30
CA PHE A 144 20.84 2.96 9.73
C PHE A 144 19.78 2.12 10.43
N LEU A 145 18.63 2.69 10.69
CA LEU A 145 17.40 1.97 11.08
C LEU A 145 16.37 2.08 9.97
N LEU A 146 15.74 0.95 9.64
CA LEU A 146 14.65 0.86 8.67
C LEU A 146 13.35 0.47 9.38
N PRO A 147 12.56 1.45 9.89
CA PRO A 147 11.21 1.20 10.40
C PRO A 147 10.29 0.70 9.30
N CYS A 148 9.61 -0.41 9.52
CA CYS A 148 8.83 -1.07 8.49
C CYS A 148 7.70 -1.92 9.05
N SER A 149 6.91 -2.50 8.16
CA SER A 149 5.91 -3.52 8.49
C SER A 149 6.47 -4.94 8.33
N ASN A 150 5.65 -5.93 8.69
CA ASN A 150 5.90 -7.35 8.40
C ASN A 150 6.05 -7.64 6.89
N MET A 151 5.52 -6.79 6.03
CA MET A 151 5.66 -6.92 4.57
C MET A 151 6.95 -6.28 4.03
N GLY A 152 7.66 -5.53 4.89
CA GLY A 152 8.98 -4.95 4.65
C GLY A 152 9.09 -4.04 3.43
N SER A 153 10.18 -3.31 3.37
CA SER A 153 10.66 -2.64 2.17
C SER A 153 11.80 -3.47 1.59
N MET A 154 11.47 -4.61 0.98
CA MET A 154 12.46 -5.58 0.48
C MET A 154 13.49 -4.94 -0.45
N GLU A 155 13.06 -4.03 -1.33
CA GLU A 155 13.96 -3.33 -2.25
C GLU A 155 15.01 -2.50 -1.49
N VAL A 156 14.61 -1.84 -0.39
CA VAL A 156 15.52 -1.06 0.46
C VAL A 156 16.43 -2.01 1.23
N ALA A 157 15.87 -3.04 1.86
CA ALA A 157 16.61 -4.02 2.64
C ALA A 157 17.68 -4.72 1.78
N ASN A 158 17.31 -5.22 0.61
CA ASN A 158 18.21 -5.88 -0.32
C ASN A 158 19.37 -4.96 -0.75
N PHE A 159 19.07 -3.69 -1.03
CA PHE A 159 20.10 -2.71 -1.37
C PHE A 159 21.08 -2.46 -0.22
N LEU A 160 20.56 -2.29 1.01
CA LEU A 160 21.41 -2.07 2.19
C LEU A 160 22.31 -3.27 2.47
N GLU A 161 21.77 -4.48 2.35
CA GLU A 161 22.50 -5.73 2.52
C GLU A 161 23.57 -5.92 1.43
N GLU A 162 23.19 -5.82 0.15
CA GLU A 162 24.10 -5.96 -1.01
C GLU A 162 25.29 -4.98 -0.94
N LYS A 163 25.04 -3.79 -0.45
CA LYS A 163 26.09 -2.75 -0.32
C LYS A 163 26.77 -2.74 1.04
N ASN A 164 26.55 -3.74 1.90
CA ASN A 164 27.17 -3.88 3.23
C ASN A 164 27.06 -2.60 4.07
N PHE A 165 25.83 -2.10 4.27
CA PHE A 165 25.55 -1.02 5.22
C PHE A 165 25.57 -1.56 6.66
N ASP A 166 25.91 -0.69 7.64
CA ASP A 166 25.55 -0.95 9.04
C ASP A 166 24.10 -0.56 9.26
N TRP A 167 23.20 -1.53 9.28
CA TRP A 167 21.77 -1.29 9.32
C TRP A 167 21.00 -2.34 10.08
N GLN A 168 19.79 -1.97 10.53
CA GLN A 168 18.88 -2.86 11.21
C GLN A 168 17.44 -2.65 10.70
N HIS A 169 16.77 -3.75 10.47
CA HIS A 169 15.33 -3.81 10.21
C HIS A 169 14.54 -3.72 11.51
N ALA A 170 13.56 -2.82 11.59
CA ALA A 170 12.74 -2.64 12.78
C ALA A 170 11.25 -2.76 12.43
N MET A 171 10.67 -3.94 12.69
CA MET A 171 9.24 -4.15 12.50
C MET A 171 8.47 -3.43 13.61
N MET A 172 7.78 -2.34 13.25
CA MET A 172 7.05 -1.48 14.19
C MET A 172 5.53 -1.53 14.04
N TYR A 173 5.06 -2.13 12.96
CA TYR A 173 3.64 -2.34 12.66
C TYR A 173 3.46 -3.55 11.76
N ARG A 174 2.21 -4.02 11.64
CA ARG A 174 1.82 -5.09 10.71
C ARG A 174 0.73 -4.60 9.79
N THR A 175 0.79 -5.02 8.54
CA THR A 175 -0.35 -4.94 7.64
C THR A 175 -0.99 -6.32 7.63
N VAL A 176 -2.23 -6.39 8.07
CA VAL A 176 -3.00 -7.61 8.24
C VAL A 176 -4.33 -7.51 7.49
N SER A 177 -4.95 -8.65 7.21
CA SER A 177 -6.29 -8.69 6.66
C SER A 177 -7.30 -8.15 7.67
N SER A 178 -8.26 -7.37 7.19
CA SER A 178 -9.40 -6.96 8.00
C SER A 178 -10.38 -8.11 8.18
N ASP A 179 -11.15 -8.09 9.24
CA ASP A 179 -12.32 -8.95 9.37
C ASP A 179 -13.43 -8.44 8.43
N LEU A 180 -13.86 -9.30 7.51
CA LEU A 180 -14.89 -9.03 6.52
C LEU A 180 -16.08 -9.98 6.66
N SER A 181 -16.25 -10.63 7.81
CA SER A 181 -17.31 -11.61 8.08
C SER A 181 -18.72 -11.04 7.83
N ASP A 182 -18.90 -9.74 8.02
CA ASP A 182 -20.13 -9.00 7.74
C ASP A 182 -20.49 -8.94 6.24
N LEU A 183 -19.58 -9.31 5.34
CA LEU A 183 -19.81 -9.34 3.90
C LEU A 183 -20.10 -10.76 3.36
N SER A 184 -20.21 -11.77 4.21
CA SER A 184 -20.41 -13.17 3.80
C SER A 184 -21.63 -13.39 2.91
N ASP A 185 -22.72 -12.68 3.20
CA ASP A 185 -23.99 -12.82 2.50
C ASP A 185 -24.29 -11.68 1.51
N VAL A 186 -23.28 -10.83 1.25
CA VAL A 186 -23.41 -9.66 0.37
C VAL A 186 -22.69 -9.91 -0.95
N THR A 187 -23.37 -9.62 -2.05
CA THR A 187 -22.79 -9.70 -3.39
C THR A 187 -22.68 -8.32 -4.01
N TYR A 188 -21.58 -8.07 -4.68
CA TYR A 188 -21.32 -6.84 -5.44
C TYR A 188 -21.13 -7.15 -6.92
N ASP A 189 -21.61 -6.23 -7.75
CA ASP A 189 -21.39 -6.31 -9.19
C ASP A 189 -19.91 -6.12 -9.56
N ILE A 190 -19.21 -5.24 -8.84
CA ILE A 190 -17.78 -4.99 -9.03
C ILE A 190 -17.07 -4.97 -7.68
N LEU A 191 -15.94 -5.67 -7.57
CA LEU A 191 -14.97 -5.52 -6.49
C LEU A 191 -13.73 -4.79 -7.01
N VAL A 192 -13.29 -3.75 -6.31
CA VAL A 192 -12.16 -2.90 -6.71
C VAL A 192 -10.97 -3.11 -5.77
N PHE A 193 -9.83 -3.54 -6.32
CA PHE A 193 -8.60 -3.82 -5.57
C PHE A 193 -7.44 -2.91 -6.00
N PHE A 194 -6.67 -2.45 -5.01
CA PHE A 194 -5.51 -1.58 -5.20
C PHE A 194 -4.18 -2.21 -4.80
N SER A 195 -4.21 -3.39 -4.23
CA SER A 195 -3.00 -4.09 -3.79
C SER A 195 -3.16 -5.60 -3.81
N PRO A 196 -2.06 -6.37 -3.96
CA PRO A 196 -2.06 -7.82 -3.81
C PRO A 196 -2.57 -8.29 -2.45
N LEU A 197 -2.33 -7.50 -1.39
CA LEU A 197 -2.81 -7.81 -0.03
C LEU A 197 -4.33 -7.78 0.07
N GLY A 198 -5.02 -6.93 -0.70
CA GLY A 198 -6.48 -6.94 -0.78
C GLY A 198 -7.01 -8.26 -1.35
N ILE A 199 -6.33 -8.80 -2.37
CA ILE A 199 -6.67 -10.14 -2.93
C ILE A 199 -6.40 -11.24 -1.90
N LYS A 200 -5.27 -11.18 -1.20
CA LYS A 200 -4.95 -12.12 -0.12
C LYS A 200 -6.04 -12.09 0.96
N SER A 201 -6.43 -10.89 1.41
CA SER A 201 -7.49 -10.69 2.40
C SER A 201 -8.83 -11.25 1.97
N LEU A 202 -9.20 -11.11 0.69
CA LEU A 202 -10.41 -11.71 0.14
C LEU A 202 -10.44 -13.22 0.40
N PHE A 203 -9.36 -13.94 0.10
CA PHE A 203 -9.28 -15.40 0.27
C PHE A 203 -9.05 -15.84 1.72
N GLU A 204 -8.49 -15.00 2.57
CA GLU A 204 -8.39 -15.28 4.01
C GLU A 204 -9.75 -15.20 4.69
N ASN A 205 -10.60 -14.26 4.27
CA ASN A 205 -11.96 -14.15 4.79
C ASN A 205 -12.96 -15.08 4.09
N PHE A 206 -12.78 -15.34 2.80
CA PHE A 206 -13.66 -16.15 1.98
C PHE A 206 -12.84 -17.19 1.19
N PRO A 207 -12.41 -18.31 1.83
CA PRO A 207 -11.55 -19.31 1.20
C PRO A 207 -12.19 -19.93 -0.07
N ASP A 208 -13.51 -20.07 -0.06
CA ASP A 208 -14.30 -20.67 -1.15
C ASP A 208 -14.82 -19.63 -2.15
N PHE A 209 -14.28 -18.40 -2.14
CA PHE A 209 -14.72 -17.34 -3.04
C PHE A 209 -14.68 -17.79 -4.49
N LYS A 210 -15.81 -17.66 -5.16
CA LYS A 210 -15.97 -17.87 -6.61
C LYS A 210 -16.41 -16.56 -7.23
N GLN A 211 -15.68 -16.15 -8.26
CA GLN A 211 -15.96 -14.88 -8.93
C GLN A 211 -17.36 -14.84 -9.56
N ASN A 212 -17.82 -15.98 -10.13
CA ASN A 212 -19.11 -16.08 -10.84
C ASN A 212 -19.32 -14.87 -11.77
N GLU A 213 -20.36 -14.05 -11.50
CA GLU A 213 -20.71 -12.85 -12.27
C GLU A 213 -20.10 -11.55 -11.73
N THR A 214 -19.39 -11.60 -10.60
CA THR A 214 -18.71 -10.44 -10.02
C THR A 214 -17.53 -10.05 -10.91
N ARG A 215 -17.45 -8.76 -11.27
CA ARG A 215 -16.34 -8.23 -12.05
C ARG A 215 -15.24 -7.75 -11.11
N LEU A 216 -13.99 -8.05 -11.47
CA LEU A 216 -12.83 -7.59 -10.71
C LEU A 216 -12.18 -6.40 -11.41
N ALA A 217 -12.07 -5.30 -10.68
CA ALA A 217 -11.35 -4.11 -11.08
C ALA A 217 -10.04 -4.01 -10.30
N VAL A 218 -8.91 -3.91 -10.99
CA VAL A 218 -7.58 -3.93 -10.37
C VAL A 218 -6.74 -2.72 -10.76
N PHE A 219 -6.04 -2.16 -9.78
CA PHE A 219 -5.11 -1.06 -10.02
C PHE A 219 -3.67 -1.53 -9.88
N GLY A 220 -2.90 -1.40 -10.96
CA GLY A 220 -1.48 -1.75 -11.04
C GLY A 220 -1.18 -3.21 -11.38
N ASN A 221 -0.01 -3.45 -11.96
CA ASN A 221 0.37 -4.76 -12.48
C ASN A 221 0.55 -5.82 -11.37
N LYS A 222 1.09 -5.44 -10.21
CA LYS A 222 1.26 -6.38 -9.07
C LYS A 222 -0.09 -6.90 -8.57
N THR A 223 -1.13 -6.04 -8.54
CA THR A 223 -2.49 -6.44 -8.16
C THR A 223 -3.11 -7.34 -9.22
N ALA A 224 -2.90 -7.01 -10.49
CA ALA A 224 -3.36 -7.84 -11.61
C ALA A 224 -2.76 -9.25 -11.54
N GLN A 225 -1.46 -9.34 -11.36
CA GLN A 225 -0.76 -10.63 -11.21
C GLN A 225 -1.34 -11.46 -10.04
N ALA A 226 -1.60 -10.85 -8.88
CA ALA A 226 -2.18 -11.55 -7.74
C ALA A 226 -3.59 -12.11 -8.00
N VAL A 227 -4.38 -11.46 -8.85
CA VAL A 227 -5.69 -11.96 -9.31
C VAL A 227 -5.52 -13.16 -10.26
N GLU A 228 -4.61 -13.03 -11.24
CA GLU A 228 -4.31 -14.07 -12.22
C GLU A 228 -3.75 -15.35 -11.56
N GLU A 229 -2.86 -15.20 -10.57
CA GLU A 229 -2.30 -16.32 -9.78
C GLU A 229 -3.38 -17.11 -9.00
N ARG A 230 -4.54 -16.50 -8.75
CA ARG A 230 -5.71 -17.13 -8.12
C ARG A 230 -6.70 -17.72 -9.15
N GLY A 231 -6.36 -17.69 -10.44
CA GLY A 231 -7.22 -18.18 -11.51
C GLY A 231 -8.48 -17.34 -11.75
N LEU A 232 -8.48 -16.07 -11.28
CA LEU A 232 -9.60 -15.14 -11.43
C LEU A 232 -9.44 -14.30 -12.71
N THR A 233 -10.55 -13.81 -13.24
CA THR A 233 -10.60 -12.97 -14.44
C THR A 233 -10.61 -11.49 -14.10
N ILE A 234 -9.71 -10.72 -14.70
CA ILE A 234 -9.69 -9.27 -14.57
C ILE A 234 -10.62 -8.68 -15.64
N ASN A 235 -11.66 -7.98 -15.22
CA ASN A 235 -12.61 -7.31 -16.11
C ASN A 235 -12.24 -5.85 -16.37
N ILE A 236 -11.64 -5.19 -15.39
CA ILE A 236 -11.29 -3.77 -15.44
C ILE A 236 -9.87 -3.60 -14.91
N LYS A 237 -8.97 -3.07 -15.75
CA LYS A 237 -7.58 -2.82 -15.36
C LYS A 237 -7.24 -1.33 -15.49
N ALA A 238 -6.58 -0.78 -14.48
CA ALA A 238 -5.99 0.54 -14.46
C ALA A 238 -4.62 0.49 -13.75
N PRO A 239 -3.69 1.41 -14.02
CA PRO A 239 -3.76 2.40 -15.10
C PRO A 239 -3.49 1.77 -16.48
N THR A 240 -4.13 2.33 -17.50
CA THR A 240 -3.78 2.11 -18.91
C THR A 240 -3.57 3.48 -19.58
N PRO A 241 -3.00 3.57 -20.77
CA PRO A 241 -2.90 4.85 -21.50
C PRO A 241 -4.25 5.57 -21.65
N GLU A 242 -5.34 4.79 -21.88
CA GLU A 242 -6.70 5.31 -22.07
C GLU A 242 -7.42 5.58 -20.76
N THR A 243 -7.05 4.89 -19.70
CA THR A 243 -7.68 4.99 -18.36
C THR A 243 -6.63 5.07 -17.26
N PRO A 244 -5.99 6.23 -17.07
CA PRO A 244 -4.92 6.42 -16.08
C PRO A 244 -5.41 6.37 -14.63
N SER A 245 -6.73 6.42 -14.40
CA SER A 245 -7.33 6.28 -13.07
C SER A 245 -8.35 5.16 -13.01
N MET A 246 -8.56 4.59 -11.82
CA MET A 246 -9.58 3.55 -11.62
C MET A 246 -11.00 4.09 -11.88
N THR A 247 -11.28 5.32 -11.51
CA THR A 247 -12.60 5.93 -11.76
C THR A 247 -12.90 6.07 -13.24
N MET A 248 -11.91 6.43 -14.08
CA MET A 248 -12.09 6.46 -15.54
C MET A 248 -12.30 5.05 -16.10
N ALA A 249 -11.57 4.07 -15.62
CA ALA A 249 -11.72 2.68 -16.05
C ALA A 249 -13.12 2.13 -15.71
N LEU A 250 -13.58 2.38 -14.47
CA LEU A 250 -14.93 2.03 -14.03
C LEU A 250 -15.99 2.75 -14.86
N GLU A 251 -15.85 4.05 -15.10
CA GLU A 251 -16.79 4.81 -15.90
C GLU A 251 -16.94 4.27 -17.32
N ASN A 252 -15.82 3.94 -17.96
CA ASN A 252 -15.81 3.37 -19.30
C ASN A 252 -16.51 1.99 -19.33
N TYR A 253 -16.26 1.16 -18.33
CA TYR A 253 -16.92 -0.14 -18.20
C TYR A 253 -18.44 0.02 -17.97
N ILE A 254 -18.84 0.86 -17.02
CA ILE A 254 -20.24 1.11 -16.67
C ILE A 254 -21.03 1.67 -17.87
N LYS A 255 -20.43 2.59 -18.64
CA LYS A 255 -21.05 3.10 -19.86
C LYS A 255 -21.38 1.99 -20.88
N ARG A 256 -20.51 0.96 -20.99
CA ARG A 256 -20.74 -0.17 -21.89
C ARG A 256 -21.77 -1.15 -21.28
N ALA A 257 -21.63 -1.45 -20.00
CA ALA A 257 -22.48 -2.42 -19.29
C ALA A 257 -23.93 -1.92 -19.09
N ASN A 258 -24.12 -0.62 -18.92
CA ASN A 258 -25.45 -0.02 -18.67
C ASN A 258 -26.06 0.66 -19.90
N LYS A 259 -25.43 0.54 -21.09
CA LYS A 259 -26.11 0.93 -22.35
C LYS A 259 -27.34 0.04 -22.54
N LYS A 260 -28.49 0.69 -22.67
CA LYS A 260 -29.74 0.03 -23.07
C LYS A 260 -29.67 -0.38 -24.53
#